data_50359a8b25a2b47fccf1de77677b1d1c
#
_entry.id   50359a8b25a2b47fccf1de77677b1d1c
#
_cell.length_a   1.000
_cell.length_b   1.000
_cell.length_c   1.000
_cell.angle_alpha   90.00
_cell.angle_beta   90.00
_cell.angle_gamma   90.00
#
_symmetry.space_group_name_H-M   'P 1'
#
loop_
_entity.id
_entity.type
_entity.pdbx_description
1 polymer ?
#
loop_
_entity_poly.entity_id
_entity_poly.type
_entity_poly.pdbx_seq_one_letter_code
_entity_poly.pdbx_strand_id
1 'polypeptide(L)'
;AYTLAAQAKGYQGVLSVGRVQTPILGLVVRRDREFEAHTKGYYYTVTGQFQIGQHAFPARYQIVDGDPVDDKGRLSDQAHARAIAAAVSGKPARIISAVTNAKEASPPLPYNLLKLQTDASRKFGFKPDQVKEITQTLREKHRLITYNRSDSEYLSDEQHADAAGVLAAIGETAPVLAAPVKRADPAIKSRAFNTAKVSAHHAIIPTEATADLSKLSDAEQKIYLLIARAYVAQFW
;
A
#
# COMPACT_ATOMS: atom_id res chain seq x y z
N ALA A 1 1.72 -42.62 0.95
CA ALA A 1 1.23 -42.97 2.30
C ALA A 1 -0.02 -42.19 2.68
N TYR A 2 0.01 -40.84 2.75
CA TYR A 2 -1.13 -40.02 3.20
C TYR A 2 -2.37 -40.13 2.30
N THR A 3 -2.17 -40.15 0.95
CA THR A 3 -3.28 -40.36 0.01
C THR A 3 -4.02 -41.68 0.26
N LEU A 4 -3.29 -42.76 0.41
CA LEU A 4 -3.88 -44.10 0.67
C LEU A 4 -4.63 -44.13 2.00
N ALA A 5 -4.07 -43.52 3.05
CA ALA A 5 -4.73 -43.44 4.35
C ALA A 5 -6.02 -42.58 4.32
N ALA A 6 -6.04 -41.55 3.53
CA ALA A 6 -7.23 -40.68 3.34
C ALA A 6 -8.28 -41.43 2.47
N GLN A 7 -7.86 -42.11 1.41
CA GLN A 7 -8.74 -42.89 0.55
C GLN A 7 -9.40 -44.04 1.31
N ALA A 8 -8.70 -44.67 2.24
CA ALA A 8 -9.26 -45.69 3.12
C ALA A 8 -10.36 -45.12 4.05
N LYS A 9 -10.40 -43.80 4.25
CA LYS A 9 -11.43 -43.08 4.99
C LYS A 9 -12.48 -42.37 4.11
N GLY A 10 -12.54 -42.74 2.82
CA GLY A 10 -13.56 -42.25 1.89
C GLY A 10 -13.15 -40.97 1.10
N TYR A 11 -11.92 -40.48 1.23
CA TYR A 11 -11.45 -39.35 0.42
C TYR A 11 -11.26 -39.78 -1.04
N GLN A 12 -11.87 -39.02 -1.97
CA GLN A 12 -11.70 -39.25 -3.40
C GLN A 12 -10.72 -38.23 -3.97
N GLY A 13 -9.51 -38.69 -4.29
CA GLY A 13 -8.48 -37.83 -4.88
C GLY A 13 -7.06 -38.19 -4.44
N VAL A 14 -6.13 -37.34 -4.82
CA VAL A 14 -4.71 -37.41 -4.44
C VAL A 14 -4.37 -36.29 -3.50
N LEU A 15 -3.84 -36.59 -2.32
CA LEU A 15 -3.28 -35.59 -1.42
C LEU A 15 -1.87 -35.23 -1.87
N SER A 16 -1.73 -34.05 -2.43
CA SER A 16 -0.40 -33.51 -2.78
C SER A 16 0.28 -32.95 -1.54
N VAL A 17 1.56 -33.25 -1.41
CA VAL A 17 2.45 -32.68 -0.38
C VAL A 17 3.53 -31.89 -1.10
N GLY A 18 3.63 -30.62 -0.80
CA GLY A 18 4.63 -29.74 -1.42
C GLY A 18 5.16 -28.72 -0.43
N ARG A 19 6.42 -28.33 -0.59
CA ARG A 19 7.08 -27.35 0.30
C ARG A 19 6.47 -25.94 0.28
N VAL A 20 5.60 -25.64 -0.68
CA VAL A 20 4.83 -24.39 -0.75
C VAL A 20 3.37 -24.65 -0.37
N GLN A 21 2.74 -25.65 -0.98
CA GLN A 21 1.31 -25.95 -0.77
C GLN A 21 1.00 -26.32 0.68
N THR A 22 1.81 -27.19 1.30
CA THR A 22 1.58 -27.65 2.67
C THR A 22 1.69 -26.53 3.71
N PRO A 23 2.71 -25.65 3.70
CA PRO A 23 2.76 -24.49 4.58
C PRO A 23 1.59 -23.51 4.37
N ILE A 24 1.19 -23.25 3.11
CA ILE A 24 0.03 -22.39 2.83
C ILE A 24 -1.25 -23.00 3.39
N LEU A 25 -1.48 -24.29 3.19
CA LEU A 25 -2.62 -25.00 3.79
C LEU A 25 -2.57 -24.90 5.32
N GLY A 26 -1.40 -25.05 5.93
CA GLY A 26 -1.23 -24.89 7.37
C GLY A 26 -1.60 -23.48 7.88
N LEU A 27 -1.29 -22.42 7.10
CA LEU A 27 -1.69 -21.05 7.41
C LEU A 27 -3.21 -20.88 7.33
N VAL A 28 -3.86 -21.43 6.29
CA VAL A 28 -5.32 -21.38 6.12
C VAL A 28 -6.00 -22.09 7.29
N VAL A 29 -5.62 -23.33 7.59
CA VAL A 29 -6.20 -24.10 8.71
C VAL A 29 -6.01 -23.40 10.05
N ARG A 30 -4.87 -22.77 10.28
CA ARG A 30 -4.63 -21.97 11.49
C ARG A 30 -5.61 -20.81 11.57
N ARG A 31 -5.79 -20.10 10.45
CA ARG A 31 -6.71 -18.96 10.36
C ARG A 31 -8.16 -19.39 10.59
N ASP A 32 -8.57 -20.52 10.02
CA ASP A 32 -9.91 -21.08 10.23
C ASP A 32 -10.14 -21.42 11.72
N ARG A 33 -9.17 -22.05 12.37
CA ARG A 33 -9.24 -22.34 13.81
C ARG A 33 -9.29 -21.08 14.68
N GLU A 34 -8.54 -20.04 14.34
CA GLU A 34 -8.60 -18.74 15.01
C GLU A 34 -9.99 -18.09 14.83
N PHE A 35 -10.57 -18.22 13.64
CA PHE A 35 -11.91 -17.72 13.36
C PHE A 35 -12.98 -18.51 14.15
N GLU A 36 -12.91 -19.83 14.17
CA GLU A 36 -13.85 -20.70 14.93
C GLU A 36 -13.74 -20.46 16.44
N ALA A 37 -12.55 -20.22 16.95
CA ALA A 37 -12.30 -19.92 18.35
C ALA A 37 -12.59 -18.45 18.73
N HIS A 38 -12.94 -17.60 17.76
CA HIS A 38 -13.11 -16.17 18.00
C HIS A 38 -14.34 -15.90 18.87
N THR A 39 -14.11 -15.19 19.98
CA THR A 39 -15.15 -14.64 20.85
C THR A 39 -15.28 -13.14 20.62
N LYS A 40 -16.51 -12.64 20.62
CA LYS A 40 -16.77 -11.21 20.47
C LYS A 40 -16.20 -10.45 21.66
N GLY A 41 -15.28 -9.54 21.38
CA GLY A 41 -14.78 -8.55 22.34
C GLY A 41 -15.27 -7.15 21.96
N TYR A 42 -15.48 -6.31 22.94
CA TYR A 42 -15.87 -4.91 22.74
C TYR A 42 -14.81 -4.00 23.33
N TYR A 43 -14.56 -2.90 22.64
CA TYR A 43 -13.77 -1.80 23.18
C TYR A 43 -14.52 -0.49 22.94
N TYR A 44 -14.22 0.50 23.74
CA TYR A 44 -14.94 1.76 23.77
C TYR A 44 -14.01 2.92 23.46
N THR A 45 -14.56 3.92 22.78
CA THR A 45 -13.87 5.19 22.53
C THR A 45 -14.78 6.31 22.99
N VAL A 46 -14.27 7.16 23.86
CA VAL A 46 -14.98 8.35 24.31
C VAL A 46 -14.55 9.53 23.44
N THR A 47 -15.50 10.18 22.78
CA THR A 47 -15.28 11.38 21.97
C THR A 47 -16.21 12.49 22.43
N GLY A 48 -15.71 13.72 22.49
CA GLY A 48 -16.50 14.90 22.82
C GLY A 48 -16.43 15.93 21.72
N GLN A 49 -17.50 16.72 21.57
CA GLN A 49 -17.49 17.94 20.76
C GLN A 49 -17.19 19.13 21.68
N PHE A 50 -16.15 19.86 21.35
CA PHE A 50 -15.73 21.06 22.08
C PHE A 50 -16.00 22.29 21.24
N GLN A 51 -16.39 23.39 21.90
CA GLN A 51 -16.68 24.66 21.24
C GLN A 51 -15.75 25.75 21.76
N ILE A 52 -15.15 26.52 20.85
CA ILE A 52 -14.40 27.74 21.14
C ILE A 52 -14.95 28.85 20.27
N GLY A 53 -15.63 29.79 20.86
CA GLY A 53 -16.35 30.86 20.12
C GLY A 53 -17.33 30.24 19.12
N GLN A 54 -17.13 30.51 17.82
CA GLN A 54 -17.98 29.98 16.75
C GLN A 54 -17.46 28.65 16.14
N HIS A 55 -16.33 28.13 16.61
CA HIS A 55 -15.71 26.92 16.07
C HIS A 55 -15.99 25.72 16.97
N ALA A 56 -16.36 24.61 16.36
CA ALA A 56 -16.50 23.35 17.04
C ALA A 56 -15.47 22.34 16.49
N PHE A 57 -14.91 21.53 17.37
CA PHE A 57 -13.97 20.48 16.98
C PHE A 57 -14.17 19.21 17.82
N PRO A 58 -13.99 18.03 17.25
CA PRO A 58 -14.01 16.79 17.99
C PRO A 58 -12.69 16.56 18.73
N ALA A 59 -12.76 16.03 19.94
CA ALA A 59 -11.61 15.51 20.64
C ALA A 59 -11.89 14.13 21.17
N ARG A 60 -10.83 13.31 21.27
CA ARG A 60 -10.90 11.95 21.75
C ARG A 60 -10.24 11.85 23.12
N TYR A 61 -10.88 11.13 24.03
CA TYR A 61 -10.28 10.80 25.33
C TYR A 61 -8.98 10.02 25.12
N GLN A 62 -7.95 10.45 25.79
CA GLN A 62 -6.68 9.74 25.84
C GLN A 62 -6.67 8.85 27.10
N ILE A 63 -6.44 7.57 26.92
CA ILE A 63 -6.35 6.59 27.97
C ILE A 63 -5.21 6.96 28.91
N VAL A 64 -5.47 6.87 30.20
CA VAL A 64 -4.49 7.16 31.26
C VAL A 64 -4.21 5.93 32.10
N ASP A 65 -3.16 5.97 32.90
CA ASP A 65 -2.80 4.90 33.81
C ASP A 65 -3.93 4.64 34.81
N GLY A 66 -4.31 3.36 34.97
CA GLY A 66 -5.42 2.94 35.80
C GLY A 66 -6.75 2.74 35.09
N ASP A 67 -6.86 3.15 33.81
CA ASP A 67 -8.04 2.82 33.02
C ASP A 67 -8.12 1.31 32.73
N PRO A 68 -9.32 0.70 32.75
CA PRO A 68 -9.50 -0.70 32.34
C PRO A 68 -9.30 -0.86 30.84
N VAL A 69 -8.19 -1.47 30.46
CA VAL A 69 -7.83 -1.68 29.06
C VAL A 69 -7.69 -3.16 28.71
N ASP A 70 -7.88 -3.46 27.42
CA ASP A 70 -7.59 -4.76 26.85
C ASP A 70 -6.07 -4.94 26.56
N ASP A 71 -5.71 -6.10 26.03
CA ASP A 71 -4.34 -6.46 25.62
C ASP A 71 -3.74 -5.53 24.54
N LYS A 72 -4.57 -4.73 23.87
CA LYS A 72 -4.20 -3.73 22.86
C LYS A 72 -4.23 -2.29 23.37
N GLY A 73 -4.38 -2.10 24.69
CA GLY A 73 -4.42 -0.78 25.31
C GLY A 73 -5.69 0.03 24.99
N ARG A 74 -6.84 -0.63 24.74
CA ARG A 74 -8.11 0.04 24.42
C ARG A 74 -9.07 -0.11 25.59
N LEU A 75 -9.87 0.92 25.90
CA LEU A 75 -10.89 0.82 26.96
C LEU A 75 -11.79 -0.40 26.74
N SER A 76 -11.84 -1.30 27.73
CA SER A 76 -12.60 -2.55 27.67
C SER A 76 -13.88 -2.50 28.50
N ASP A 77 -14.05 -1.52 29.39
CA ASP A 77 -15.21 -1.38 30.27
C ASP A 77 -16.16 -0.29 29.79
N GLN A 78 -17.40 -0.67 29.50
CA GLN A 78 -18.45 0.24 29.05
C GLN A 78 -18.91 1.20 30.14
N ALA A 79 -19.02 0.72 31.38
CA ALA A 79 -19.48 1.54 32.49
C ALA A 79 -18.45 2.66 32.78
N HIS A 80 -17.16 2.31 32.74
CA HIS A 80 -16.09 3.27 32.90
C HIS A 80 -16.08 4.30 31.76
N ALA A 81 -16.23 3.89 30.50
CA ALA A 81 -16.33 4.79 29.36
C ALA A 81 -17.52 5.78 29.47
N ARG A 82 -18.67 5.28 29.95
CA ARG A 82 -19.85 6.11 30.19
C ARG A 82 -19.64 7.08 31.36
N ALA A 83 -18.96 6.64 32.42
CA ALA A 83 -18.64 7.50 33.57
C ALA A 83 -17.73 8.66 33.15
N ILE A 84 -16.70 8.40 32.33
CA ILE A 84 -15.85 9.47 31.76
C ILE A 84 -16.69 10.46 30.97
N ALA A 85 -17.54 9.99 30.05
CA ALA A 85 -18.39 10.84 29.25
C ALA A 85 -19.31 11.71 30.10
N ALA A 86 -19.97 11.12 31.11
CA ALA A 86 -20.84 11.85 32.03
C ALA A 86 -20.08 12.86 32.90
N ALA A 87 -18.87 12.51 33.34
CA ALA A 87 -18.05 13.38 34.17
C ALA A 87 -17.63 14.68 33.47
N VAL A 88 -17.45 14.67 32.14
CA VAL A 88 -16.96 15.84 31.38
C VAL A 88 -18.05 16.56 30.58
N SER A 89 -19.22 15.96 30.39
CA SER A 89 -20.30 16.52 29.59
C SER A 89 -20.80 17.83 30.19
N GLY A 90 -20.90 18.87 29.34
CA GLY A 90 -21.39 20.20 29.74
C GLY A 90 -20.41 21.03 30.60
N LYS A 91 -19.19 20.53 30.83
CA LYS A 91 -18.18 21.21 31.62
C LYS A 91 -17.20 22.01 30.75
N PRO A 92 -16.65 23.11 31.27
CA PRO A 92 -15.62 23.86 30.57
C PRO A 92 -14.34 23.06 30.50
N ALA A 93 -13.64 23.16 29.34
CA ALA A 93 -12.34 22.56 29.11
C ALA A 93 -11.27 23.63 28.84
N ARG A 94 -10.01 23.32 29.14
CA ARG A 94 -8.87 24.21 28.87
C ARG A 94 -7.87 23.47 27.97
N ILE A 95 -7.47 24.14 26.89
CA ILE A 95 -6.35 23.68 26.07
C ILE A 95 -5.06 23.89 26.85
N ILE A 96 -4.37 22.83 27.18
CA ILE A 96 -3.11 22.86 27.94
C ILE A 96 -1.89 22.87 27.03
N SER A 97 -2.03 22.40 25.78
CA SER A 97 -0.96 22.44 24.80
C SER A 97 -1.54 22.48 23.39
N ALA A 98 -0.96 23.31 22.53
CA ALA A 98 -1.24 23.34 21.09
C ALA A 98 0.10 23.47 20.36
N VAL A 99 0.46 22.44 19.59
CA VAL A 99 1.74 22.40 18.88
C VAL A 99 1.48 22.16 17.40
N THR A 100 2.06 23.01 16.56
CA THR A 100 2.06 22.85 15.12
C THR A 100 3.44 22.36 14.69
N ASN A 101 3.50 21.16 14.15
CA ASN A 101 4.73 20.62 13.58
C ASN A 101 4.62 20.59 12.07
N ALA A 102 5.57 21.22 11.38
CA ALA A 102 5.75 20.97 9.95
C ALA A 102 6.28 19.57 9.75
N LYS A 103 5.66 18.82 8.85
CA LYS A 103 6.11 17.46 8.46
C LYS A 103 6.28 17.42 6.96
N GLU A 104 7.41 16.88 6.54
CA GLU A 104 7.65 16.55 5.15
C GLU A 104 7.31 15.08 4.91
N ALA A 105 6.58 14.81 3.84
CA ALA A 105 6.26 13.46 3.40
C ALA A 105 7.05 13.14 2.14
N SER A 106 7.98 12.19 2.24
CA SER A 106 8.67 11.70 1.04
C SER A 106 7.70 11.01 0.10
N PRO A 107 7.91 11.06 -1.22
CA PRO A 107 7.11 10.32 -2.18
C PRO A 107 7.16 8.81 -1.90
N PRO A 108 6.09 8.07 -2.24
CA PRO A 108 6.14 6.61 -2.21
C PRO A 108 7.22 6.11 -3.16
N LEU A 109 7.91 5.04 -2.79
CA LEU A 109 8.88 4.41 -3.67
C LEU A 109 8.21 3.90 -4.96
N PRO A 110 8.96 3.81 -6.07
CA PRO A 110 8.52 3.16 -7.29
C PRO A 110 8.04 1.72 -7.06
N TYR A 111 7.50 1.10 -8.07
CA TYR A 111 6.90 -0.23 -7.94
C TYR A 111 7.91 -1.37 -8.08
N ASN A 112 7.78 -2.37 -7.21
CA ASN A 112 8.07 -3.76 -7.52
C ASN A 112 6.79 -4.45 -8.03
N LEU A 113 6.90 -5.71 -8.51
CA LEU A 113 5.73 -6.40 -9.06
C LEU A 113 4.63 -6.62 -8.00
N LEU A 114 4.97 -7.02 -6.79
CA LEU A 114 3.99 -7.30 -5.73
C LEU A 114 3.19 -6.06 -5.34
N LYS A 115 3.86 -4.93 -5.16
CA LYS A 115 3.20 -3.66 -4.81
C LYS A 115 2.32 -3.16 -5.96
N LEU A 116 2.79 -3.30 -7.21
CA LEU A 116 2.00 -2.97 -8.38
C LEU A 116 0.74 -3.83 -8.48
N GLN A 117 0.85 -5.15 -8.26
CA GLN A 117 -0.30 -6.06 -8.22
C GLN A 117 -1.29 -5.68 -7.12
N THR A 118 -0.80 -5.34 -5.93
CA THR A 118 -1.63 -4.92 -4.79
C THR A 118 -2.41 -3.64 -5.10
N ASP A 119 -1.74 -2.63 -5.65
CA ASP A 119 -2.36 -1.35 -5.95
C ASP A 119 -3.32 -1.45 -7.16
N ALA A 120 -2.96 -2.23 -8.18
CA ALA A 120 -3.83 -2.50 -9.32
C ALA A 120 -5.09 -3.28 -8.92
N SER A 121 -4.95 -4.25 -8.02
CA SER A 121 -6.09 -4.97 -7.47
C SER A 121 -7.01 -4.05 -6.69
N ARG A 122 -6.46 -3.20 -5.81
CA ARG A 122 -7.23 -2.26 -4.99
C ARG A 122 -7.95 -1.19 -5.82
N LYS A 123 -7.29 -0.67 -6.86
CA LYS A 123 -7.82 0.44 -7.67
C LYS A 123 -8.70 0.00 -8.82
N PHE A 124 -8.42 -1.15 -9.43
CA PHE A 124 -9.03 -1.59 -10.69
C PHE A 124 -9.64 -2.99 -10.62
N GLY A 125 -9.47 -3.72 -9.52
CA GLY A 125 -9.95 -5.09 -9.37
C GLY A 125 -9.14 -6.12 -10.17
N PHE A 126 -7.94 -5.78 -10.65
CA PHE A 126 -7.12 -6.69 -11.46
C PHE A 126 -6.56 -7.83 -10.62
N LYS A 127 -6.58 -9.04 -11.19
CA LYS A 127 -5.96 -10.22 -10.59
C LYS A 127 -4.43 -10.15 -10.75
N PRO A 128 -3.63 -10.74 -9.83
CA PRO A 128 -2.17 -10.73 -9.93
C PRO A 128 -1.62 -11.24 -11.26
N ASP A 129 -2.15 -12.35 -11.79
CA ASP A 129 -1.71 -12.89 -13.08
C ASP A 129 -2.01 -11.94 -14.24
N GLN A 130 -3.17 -11.28 -14.22
CA GLN A 130 -3.52 -10.27 -15.21
C GLN A 130 -2.52 -9.10 -15.21
N VAL A 131 -2.15 -8.59 -14.05
CA VAL A 131 -1.13 -7.52 -13.94
C VAL A 131 0.22 -7.98 -14.47
N LYS A 132 0.60 -9.22 -14.18
CA LYS A 132 1.85 -9.83 -14.68
C LYS A 132 1.86 -9.91 -16.22
N GLU A 133 0.77 -10.33 -16.85
CA GLU A 133 0.62 -10.40 -18.31
C GLU A 133 0.65 -9.01 -18.95
N ILE A 134 -0.09 -8.05 -18.38
CA ILE A 134 -0.10 -6.65 -18.84
C ILE A 134 1.31 -6.06 -18.79
N THR A 135 2.02 -6.22 -17.66
CA THR A 135 3.39 -5.70 -17.53
C THR A 135 4.36 -6.38 -18.46
N GLN A 136 4.17 -7.67 -18.75
CA GLN A 136 4.97 -8.37 -19.75
C GLN A 136 4.77 -7.79 -21.14
N THR A 137 3.52 -7.50 -21.53
CA THR A 137 3.20 -6.85 -22.81
C THR A 137 3.78 -5.43 -22.89
N LEU A 138 3.64 -4.63 -21.84
CA LEU A 138 4.22 -3.28 -21.77
C LEU A 138 5.75 -3.30 -21.95
N ARG A 139 6.42 -4.32 -21.42
CA ARG A 139 7.86 -4.49 -21.55
C ARG A 139 8.29 -5.06 -22.91
N GLU A 140 7.74 -6.19 -23.32
CA GLU A 140 8.25 -6.97 -24.44
C GLU A 140 7.76 -6.42 -25.79
N LYS A 141 6.48 -6.09 -25.89
CA LYS A 141 5.86 -5.58 -27.11
C LYS A 141 6.04 -4.07 -27.28
N HIS A 142 5.75 -3.32 -26.21
CA HIS A 142 5.74 -1.86 -26.26
C HIS A 142 7.06 -1.24 -25.82
N ARG A 143 7.90 -1.96 -25.07
CA ARG A 143 9.19 -1.50 -24.50
C ARG A 143 9.05 -0.26 -23.59
N LEU A 144 7.86 -0.01 -23.07
CA LEU A 144 7.54 1.19 -22.28
C LEU A 144 7.97 1.13 -20.83
N ILE A 145 8.27 -0.04 -20.30
CA ILE A 145 8.70 -0.24 -18.91
C ILE A 145 9.91 -1.15 -18.84
N THR A 146 10.64 -1.02 -17.73
CA THR A 146 11.80 -1.86 -17.42
C THR A 146 11.38 -3.29 -17.03
N TYR A 147 12.29 -4.09 -16.48
CA TYR A 147 12.02 -5.47 -16.12
C TYR A 147 10.84 -5.59 -15.15
N ASN A 148 9.80 -6.30 -15.58
CA ASN A 148 8.50 -6.34 -14.91
C ASN A 148 8.39 -7.32 -13.73
N ARG A 149 9.37 -8.21 -13.53
CA ARG A 149 9.36 -9.19 -12.41
C ARG A 149 10.31 -8.79 -11.30
N SER A 150 10.54 -7.49 -11.15
CA SER A 150 11.41 -6.97 -10.12
C SER A 150 10.78 -7.10 -8.73
N ASP A 151 11.61 -7.42 -7.75
CA ASP A 151 11.32 -7.43 -6.32
C ASP A 151 11.83 -6.16 -5.61
N SER A 152 12.58 -5.28 -6.33
CA SER A 152 13.13 -4.04 -5.81
C SER A 152 12.20 -2.84 -6.03
N GLU A 153 12.22 -1.89 -5.10
CA GLU A 153 11.57 -0.58 -5.20
C GLU A 153 12.60 0.56 -5.35
N TYR A 154 13.89 0.22 -5.51
CA TYR A 154 14.98 1.17 -5.59
C TYR A 154 15.58 1.24 -6.99
N LEU A 155 16.25 2.36 -7.26
CA LEU A 155 16.89 2.69 -8.51
C LEU A 155 18.38 2.97 -8.27
N SER A 156 19.23 2.75 -9.28
CA SER A 156 20.65 3.09 -9.20
C SER A 156 20.89 4.58 -9.47
N ASP A 157 22.09 5.03 -9.17
CA ASP A 157 22.54 6.40 -9.47
C ASP A 157 22.64 6.65 -10.98
N GLU A 158 22.97 5.62 -11.77
CA GLU A 158 22.96 5.68 -13.23
C GLU A 158 21.56 5.97 -13.77
N GLN A 159 20.55 5.33 -13.21
CA GLN A 159 19.15 5.57 -13.60
C GLN A 159 18.65 6.96 -13.21
N HIS A 160 19.29 7.63 -12.24
CA HIS A 160 19.02 9.04 -11.98
C HIS A 160 19.60 9.93 -13.07
N ALA A 161 20.75 9.59 -13.65
CA ALA A 161 21.33 10.35 -14.76
C ALA A 161 20.42 10.36 -16.00
N ASP A 162 19.66 9.27 -16.23
CA ASP A 162 18.73 9.14 -17.36
C ASP A 162 17.35 9.80 -17.11
N ALA A 163 17.16 10.39 -15.93
CA ALA A 163 15.85 10.87 -15.48
C ALA A 163 15.20 11.88 -16.44
N ALA A 164 15.97 12.80 -17.00
CA ALA A 164 15.45 13.81 -17.92
C ALA A 164 14.85 13.18 -19.19
N GLY A 165 15.52 12.19 -19.78
CA GLY A 165 15.04 11.45 -20.94
C GLY A 165 13.76 10.67 -20.66
N VAL A 166 13.74 9.95 -19.53
CA VAL A 166 12.55 9.18 -19.10
C VAL A 166 11.35 10.10 -18.81
N LEU A 167 11.56 11.23 -18.13
CA LEU A 167 10.49 12.22 -17.89
C LEU A 167 9.94 12.78 -19.19
N ALA A 168 10.80 13.14 -20.16
CA ALA A 168 10.38 13.61 -21.48
C ALA A 168 9.50 12.56 -22.19
N ALA A 169 9.95 11.31 -22.22
CA ALA A 169 9.21 10.21 -22.83
C ALA A 169 7.84 9.95 -22.17
N ILE A 170 7.75 10.09 -20.83
CA ILE A 170 6.47 10.01 -20.11
C ILE A 170 5.53 11.14 -20.55
N GLY A 171 6.03 12.38 -20.65
CA GLY A 171 5.24 13.54 -21.06
C GLY A 171 4.65 13.39 -22.47
N GLU A 172 5.42 12.80 -23.39
CA GLU A 172 5.01 12.51 -24.75
C GLU A 172 4.02 11.34 -24.80
N THR A 173 4.31 10.22 -24.12
CA THR A 173 3.48 9.02 -24.13
C THR A 173 2.15 9.24 -23.43
N ALA A 174 2.12 9.97 -22.32
CA ALA A 174 0.95 10.18 -21.46
C ALA A 174 0.63 11.67 -21.28
N PRO A 175 -0.10 12.33 -22.21
CA PRO A 175 -0.42 13.77 -22.13
C PRO A 175 -1.11 14.17 -20.81
N VAL A 176 -1.84 13.25 -20.17
CA VAL A 176 -2.45 13.45 -18.84
C VAL A 176 -1.41 13.72 -17.75
N LEU A 177 -0.16 13.32 -17.95
CA LEU A 177 0.96 13.57 -17.04
C LEU A 177 1.86 14.74 -17.50
N ALA A 178 1.58 15.39 -18.63
CA ALA A 178 2.43 16.45 -19.16
C ALA A 178 2.62 17.62 -18.18
N ALA A 179 1.55 18.04 -17.47
CA ALA A 179 1.65 19.14 -16.51
C ALA A 179 2.52 18.78 -15.29
N PRO A 180 2.34 17.63 -14.60
CA PRO A 180 3.25 17.21 -13.54
C PRO A 180 4.69 16.97 -14.05
N VAL A 181 4.88 16.39 -15.22
CA VAL A 181 6.22 16.18 -15.81
C VAL A 181 6.93 17.50 -16.05
N LYS A 182 6.25 18.50 -16.61
CA LYS A 182 6.84 19.84 -16.85
C LYS A 182 7.33 20.52 -15.58
N ARG A 183 6.74 20.23 -14.43
CA ARG A 183 7.12 20.81 -13.13
C ARG A 183 8.08 19.94 -12.33
N ALA A 184 8.31 18.70 -12.78
CA ALA A 184 9.27 17.80 -12.15
C ALA A 184 10.69 18.33 -12.39
N ASP A 185 11.52 18.35 -11.36
CA ASP A 185 12.92 18.73 -11.46
C ASP A 185 13.79 17.46 -11.50
N PRO A 186 14.39 17.12 -12.66
CA PRO A 186 15.21 15.92 -12.80
C PRO A 186 16.49 15.94 -11.95
N ALA A 187 16.89 17.11 -11.40
CA ALA A 187 18.02 17.21 -10.48
C ALA A 187 17.67 16.70 -9.06
N ILE A 188 16.40 16.63 -8.70
CA ILE A 188 15.97 16.08 -7.41
C ILE A 188 16.27 14.58 -7.37
N LYS A 189 17.06 14.17 -6.39
CA LYS A 189 17.39 12.78 -6.12
C LYS A 189 16.64 12.30 -4.87
N SER A 190 15.48 11.70 -5.07
CA SER A 190 14.69 11.16 -3.97
C SER A 190 15.38 9.95 -3.30
N ARG A 191 14.84 9.51 -2.18
CA ARG A 191 15.32 8.31 -1.48
C ARG A 191 15.22 7.01 -2.30
N ALA A 192 14.51 7.03 -3.43
CA ALA A 192 14.38 5.88 -4.33
C ALA A 192 15.71 5.59 -5.06
N PHE A 193 16.50 6.62 -5.34
CA PHE A 193 17.80 6.49 -6.00
C PHE A 193 18.87 6.13 -4.97
N ASN A 194 19.08 4.83 -4.78
CA ASN A 194 20.01 4.29 -3.81
C ASN A 194 20.61 2.98 -4.33
N THR A 195 21.75 3.08 -4.98
CA THR A 195 22.46 1.94 -5.58
C THR A 195 22.74 0.82 -4.57
N ALA A 196 23.03 1.15 -3.31
CA ALA A 196 23.31 0.15 -2.28
C ALA A 196 22.10 -0.74 -1.92
N LYS A 197 20.87 -0.30 -2.26
CA LYS A 197 19.64 -1.05 -2.07
C LYS A 197 19.12 -1.74 -3.32
N VAL A 198 19.82 -1.59 -4.44
CA VAL A 198 19.55 -2.32 -5.68
C VAL A 198 20.31 -3.63 -5.62
N SER A 199 19.58 -4.76 -5.72
CA SER A 199 20.17 -6.10 -5.76
C SER A 199 20.40 -6.56 -7.20
N ALA A 200 19.78 -7.65 -7.61
CA ALA A 200 19.82 -8.14 -9.00
C ALA A 200 18.94 -7.32 -9.95
N HIS A 201 17.92 -6.66 -9.43
CA HIS A 201 16.96 -5.87 -10.20
C HIS A 201 16.70 -4.53 -9.53
N HIS A 202 16.33 -3.55 -10.31
CA HIS A 202 15.84 -2.25 -9.86
C HIS A 202 14.31 -2.16 -9.97
N ALA A 203 13.70 -1.10 -9.45
CA ALA A 203 12.26 -0.87 -9.52
C ALA A 203 11.73 -0.88 -10.97
N ILE A 204 10.45 -1.17 -11.12
CA ILE A 204 9.73 -1.08 -12.38
C ILE A 204 9.44 0.40 -12.66
N ILE A 205 10.05 0.94 -13.71
CA ILE A 205 9.91 2.34 -14.13
C ILE A 205 9.64 2.42 -15.64
N PRO A 206 9.12 3.55 -16.15
CA PRO A 206 9.10 3.80 -17.59
C PRO A 206 10.50 3.83 -18.20
N THR A 207 10.57 3.59 -19.49
CA THR A 207 11.79 3.75 -20.29
C THR A 207 11.75 5.07 -21.08
N GLU A 208 12.78 5.34 -21.84
CA GLU A 208 12.80 6.46 -22.80
C GLU A 208 12.01 6.18 -24.09
N ALA A 209 11.45 4.97 -24.24
CA ALA A 209 10.59 4.67 -25.38
C ALA A 209 9.26 5.42 -25.26
N THR A 210 8.79 5.94 -26.38
CA THR A 210 7.52 6.65 -26.50
C THR A 210 6.47 5.83 -27.23
N ALA A 211 5.23 6.02 -26.93
CA ALA A 211 4.10 5.43 -27.64
C ALA A 211 2.86 6.34 -27.55
N ASP A 212 1.94 6.14 -28.46
CA ASP A 212 0.61 6.71 -28.36
C ASP A 212 -0.22 5.89 -27.35
N LEU A 213 -0.43 6.46 -26.16
CA LEU A 213 -1.16 5.80 -25.08
C LEU A 213 -2.55 5.35 -25.51
N SER A 214 -3.21 6.06 -26.45
CA SER A 214 -4.55 5.73 -26.93
C SER A 214 -4.61 4.41 -27.72
N LYS A 215 -3.45 3.93 -28.21
CA LYS A 215 -3.34 2.66 -28.94
C LYS A 215 -3.12 1.45 -28.02
N LEU A 216 -2.90 1.69 -26.75
CA LEU A 216 -2.82 0.65 -25.74
C LEU A 216 -4.22 0.27 -25.25
N SER A 217 -4.41 -0.97 -24.82
CA SER A 217 -5.65 -1.37 -24.14
C SER A 217 -5.87 -0.55 -22.86
N ASP A 218 -7.12 -0.41 -22.43
CA ASP A 218 -7.47 0.29 -21.18
C ASP A 218 -6.71 -0.26 -19.96
N ALA A 219 -6.49 -1.57 -19.91
CA ALA A 219 -5.74 -2.20 -18.85
C ALA A 219 -4.24 -1.84 -18.90
N GLU A 220 -3.64 -1.82 -20.09
CA GLU A 220 -2.23 -1.40 -20.27
C GLU A 220 -2.06 0.08 -19.92
N GLN A 221 -2.97 0.95 -20.34
CA GLN A 221 -2.96 2.37 -19.98
C GLN A 221 -2.98 2.56 -18.46
N LYS A 222 -3.89 1.89 -17.76
CA LYS A 222 -4.04 1.96 -16.30
C LYS A 222 -2.75 1.55 -15.58
N ILE A 223 -2.14 0.44 -15.99
CA ILE A 223 -0.90 -0.06 -15.38
C ILE A 223 0.28 0.87 -15.69
N TYR A 224 0.43 1.30 -16.96
CA TYR A 224 1.47 2.26 -17.33
C TYR A 224 1.36 3.55 -16.51
N LEU A 225 0.16 4.11 -16.37
CA LEU A 225 -0.07 5.34 -15.60
C LEU A 225 0.23 5.18 -14.11
N LEU A 226 0.02 4.01 -13.50
CA LEU A 226 0.45 3.77 -12.12
C LEU A 226 1.97 3.86 -12.01
N ILE A 227 2.68 3.17 -12.90
CA ILE A 227 4.15 3.13 -12.92
C ILE A 227 4.72 4.52 -13.18
N ALA A 228 4.22 5.21 -14.22
CA ALA A 228 4.67 6.55 -14.59
C ALA A 228 4.45 7.59 -13.49
N ARG A 229 3.28 7.58 -12.82
CA ARG A 229 3.01 8.48 -11.70
C ARG A 229 3.95 8.26 -10.52
N ALA A 230 4.22 6.99 -10.18
CA ALA A 230 5.14 6.67 -9.10
C ALA A 230 6.58 7.14 -9.41
N TYR A 231 6.99 7.09 -10.68
CA TYR A 231 8.28 7.59 -11.13
C TYR A 231 8.34 9.12 -11.09
N VAL A 232 7.38 9.81 -11.71
CA VAL A 232 7.31 11.28 -11.74
C VAL A 232 7.31 11.87 -10.32
N ALA A 233 6.66 11.22 -9.36
CA ALA A 233 6.63 11.65 -7.98
C ALA A 233 8.01 11.69 -7.30
N GLN A 234 9.05 11.07 -7.88
CA GLN A 234 10.39 11.10 -7.31
C GLN A 234 11.13 12.43 -7.53
N PHE A 235 10.58 13.33 -8.33
CA PHE A 235 11.20 14.57 -8.79
C PHE A 235 10.45 15.84 -8.32
N TRP A 236 9.85 15.74 -7.11
CA TRP A 236 9.08 16.84 -6.48
C TRP A 236 9.56 17.12 -5.07
#